data_bc655e28b36a6a71b77cd29558b7a062
#
_entry.id   bc655e28b36a6a71b77cd29558b7a062
#
_cell.length_a   1.000
_cell.length_b   1.000
_cell.length_c   1.000
_cell.angle_alpha   90.00
_cell.angle_beta   90.00
_cell.angle_gamma   90.00
#
_symmetry.space_group_name_H-M   'P 1'
#
loop_
_entity.id
_entity.type
_entity.pdbx_description
1 polymer ?
#
loop_
_entity_poly.entity_id
_entity_poly.type
_entity_poly.pdbx_seq_one_letter_code
_entity_poly.pdbx_strand_id
1 'polypeptide(L)'
;VDEDGDIRLKIQGRTYYVIFDDKDELFFRVIFPNFWGIESDDERIKVERAALKATAETKVAKVFTVRENTWATVEIFSSSVDNAQKIFSRSVSALQTAVRTFADEMNG
;
A
#
# COMPACT_ATOMS: atom_id res chain seq x y z
N VAL A 1 -17.82 5.13 1.06
CA VAL A 1 -17.89 3.75 1.59
C VAL A 1 -18.50 2.88 0.52
N ASP A 2 -17.84 1.80 0.17
CA ASP A 2 -18.37 0.86 -0.81
C ASP A 2 -19.28 -0.20 -0.14
N GLU A 3 -19.74 -1.16 -0.93
CA GLU A 3 -20.68 -2.18 -0.45
C GLU A 3 -20.08 -3.07 0.64
N ASP A 4 -18.77 -3.22 0.67
CA ASP A 4 -18.07 -4.06 1.65
C ASP A 4 -17.67 -3.29 2.91
N GLY A 5 -18.05 -2.00 3.01
CA GLY A 5 -17.68 -1.17 4.14
C GLY A 5 -16.32 -0.53 4.01
N ASP A 6 -15.62 -0.74 2.90
CA ASP A 6 -14.32 -0.14 2.65
C ASP A 6 -14.49 1.32 2.24
N ILE A 7 -13.52 2.14 2.58
CA ILE A 7 -13.50 3.56 2.21
C ILE A 7 -12.56 3.74 1.05
N ARG A 8 -13.08 4.27 -0.06
CA ARG A 8 -12.28 4.60 -1.24
C ARG A 8 -11.98 6.09 -1.24
N LEU A 9 -10.71 6.44 -1.34
CA LEU A 9 -10.25 7.82 -1.31
C LEU A 9 -9.40 8.11 -2.54
N LYS A 10 -9.59 9.31 -3.08
CA LYS A 10 -8.76 9.78 -4.21
C LYS A 10 -7.91 10.94 -3.73
N ILE A 11 -6.58 10.77 -3.78
CA ILE A 11 -5.61 11.75 -3.32
C ILE A 11 -4.60 11.98 -4.44
N GLN A 12 -4.52 13.22 -4.94
CA GLN A 12 -3.58 13.59 -6.01
C GLN A 12 -3.70 12.68 -7.23
N GLY A 13 -4.95 12.34 -7.60
CA GLY A 13 -5.22 11.51 -8.77
C GLY A 13 -5.07 10.01 -8.57
N ARG A 14 -4.65 9.57 -7.38
CA ARG A 14 -4.46 8.16 -7.05
C ARG A 14 -5.57 7.69 -6.13
N THR A 15 -6.02 6.44 -6.33
CA THR A 15 -7.09 5.85 -5.53
C THR A 15 -6.50 4.95 -4.46
N TYR A 16 -6.89 5.20 -3.22
CA TYR A 16 -6.51 4.42 -2.05
C TYR A 16 -7.74 3.81 -1.42
N TYR A 17 -7.56 2.68 -0.76
CA TYR A 17 -8.63 2.03 0.00
C TYR A 17 -8.24 1.92 1.45
N VAL A 18 -9.17 2.25 2.34
CA VAL A 18 -9.01 2.05 3.78
C VAL A 18 -9.93 0.92 4.17
N ILE A 19 -9.35 -0.14 4.73
CA ILE A 19 -10.08 -1.35 5.09
C ILE A 19 -9.96 -1.56 6.58
N PHE A 20 -11.12 -1.69 7.26
CA PHE A 20 -11.20 -2.02 8.68
C PHE A 20 -11.53 -3.50 8.81
N ASP A 21 -10.92 -4.15 9.80
CA ASP A 21 -11.17 -5.57 10.05
C ASP A 21 -12.37 -5.71 11.00
N ASP A 22 -13.40 -6.42 10.59
CA ASP A 22 -14.60 -6.64 11.40
C ASP A 22 -14.30 -7.42 12.68
N LYS A 23 -13.26 -8.23 12.67
CA LYS A 23 -12.90 -9.10 13.78
C LYS A 23 -11.91 -8.46 14.74
N ASP A 24 -11.24 -7.40 14.31
CA ASP A 24 -10.24 -6.70 15.11
C ASP A 24 -10.39 -5.20 14.90
N GLU A 25 -11.06 -4.55 15.83
CA GLU A 25 -11.35 -3.12 15.75
C GLU A 25 -10.12 -2.24 15.81
N LEU A 26 -8.99 -2.79 16.24
CA LEU A 26 -7.73 -2.05 16.35
C LEU A 26 -6.89 -2.13 15.09
N PHE A 27 -7.28 -2.99 14.15
CA PHE A 27 -6.51 -3.22 12.93
C PHE A 27 -7.14 -2.52 11.74
N PHE A 28 -6.34 -1.80 10.96
CA PHE A 28 -6.79 -1.28 9.69
C PHE A 28 -5.67 -1.30 8.67
N ARG A 29 -6.05 -1.24 7.39
CA ARG A 29 -5.11 -1.19 6.28
C ARG A 29 -5.41 -0.01 5.39
N VAL A 30 -4.36 0.62 4.85
CA VAL A 30 -4.46 1.56 3.74
C VAL A 30 -3.78 0.89 2.55
N ILE A 31 -4.48 0.77 1.44
CA ILE A 31 -4.01 0.03 0.27
C ILE A 31 -3.93 0.95 -0.95
N PHE A 32 -2.81 0.87 -1.67
CA PHE A 32 -2.69 1.43 -3.01
C PHE A 32 -2.51 0.25 -3.97
N PRO A 33 -3.60 -0.20 -4.63
CA PRO A 33 -3.55 -1.41 -5.44
C PRO A 33 -3.18 -1.13 -6.89
N ASN A 34 -2.67 -2.16 -7.57
CA ASN A 34 -2.53 -2.21 -9.01
C ASN A 34 -1.75 -1.04 -9.60
N PHE A 35 -0.63 -0.65 -8.95
CA PHE A 35 0.12 0.51 -9.41
C PHE A 35 1.23 0.17 -10.41
N TRP A 36 1.54 -1.11 -10.62
CA TRP A 36 2.56 -1.54 -11.58
C TRP A 36 2.20 -2.91 -12.14
N GLY A 37 1.78 -2.95 -13.40
CA GLY A 37 1.45 -4.20 -14.08
C GLY A 37 2.69 -5.01 -14.43
N ILE A 38 2.59 -6.33 -14.36
CA ILE A 38 3.68 -7.26 -14.68
C ILE A 38 3.34 -7.94 -15.99
N GLU A 39 4.17 -7.74 -17.01
CA GLU A 39 3.89 -8.19 -18.38
C GLU A 39 4.74 -9.35 -18.85
N SER A 40 5.78 -9.73 -18.11
CA SER A 40 6.67 -10.83 -18.47
C SER A 40 7.31 -11.44 -17.23
N ASP A 41 7.90 -12.62 -17.41
CA ASP A 41 8.64 -13.29 -16.33
C ASP A 41 9.88 -12.50 -15.92
N ASP A 42 10.58 -11.90 -16.89
CA ASP A 42 11.74 -11.06 -16.60
C ASP A 42 11.34 -9.83 -15.80
N GLU A 43 10.21 -9.21 -16.15
CA GLU A 43 9.70 -8.07 -15.40
C GLU A 43 9.28 -8.48 -14.00
N ARG A 44 8.70 -9.68 -13.84
CA ARG A 44 8.32 -10.18 -12.50
C ARG A 44 9.53 -10.25 -11.57
N ILE A 45 10.66 -10.73 -12.06
CA ILE A 45 11.88 -10.79 -11.25
C ILE A 45 12.31 -9.39 -10.80
N LYS A 46 12.28 -8.42 -11.71
CA LYS A 46 12.61 -7.03 -11.36
C LYS A 46 11.63 -6.45 -10.37
N VAL A 47 10.33 -6.69 -10.56
CA VAL A 47 9.27 -6.21 -9.68
C VAL A 47 9.45 -6.78 -8.28
N GLU A 48 9.70 -8.08 -8.16
CA GLU A 48 9.87 -8.72 -6.86
C GLU A 48 11.08 -8.17 -6.11
N ARG A 49 12.19 -7.90 -6.82
CA ARG A 49 13.36 -7.28 -6.20
C ARG A 49 13.08 -5.84 -5.77
N ALA A 50 12.40 -5.08 -6.62
CA ALA A 50 12.04 -3.69 -6.29
C ALA A 50 11.07 -3.63 -5.12
N ALA A 51 10.11 -4.57 -5.06
CA ALA A 51 9.15 -4.67 -3.97
C ALA A 51 9.86 -4.98 -2.65
N LEU A 52 10.78 -5.92 -2.67
CA LEU A 52 11.55 -6.28 -1.48
C LEU A 52 12.38 -5.09 -0.98
N LYS A 53 13.03 -4.38 -1.89
CA LYS A 53 13.81 -3.19 -1.54
C LYS A 53 12.93 -2.10 -0.94
N ALA A 54 11.81 -1.79 -1.56
CA ALA A 54 10.89 -0.77 -1.07
C ALA A 54 10.36 -1.12 0.32
N THR A 55 10.02 -2.40 0.54
CA THR A 55 9.56 -2.86 1.84
C THR A 55 10.65 -2.73 2.89
N ALA A 56 11.88 -3.09 2.54
CA ALA A 56 13.00 -3.03 3.48
C ALA A 56 13.39 -1.61 3.87
N GLU A 57 13.24 -0.66 2.96
CA GLU A 57 13.70 0.71 3.16
C GLU A 57 12.62 1.66 3.68
N THR A 58 11.36 1.24 3.72
CA THR A 58 10.24 2.11 4.10
C THR A 58 9.63 1.67 5.42
N LYS A 59 9.33 2.63 6.28
CA LYS A 59 8.67 2.34 7.56
C LYS A 59 7.22 1.95 7.32
N VAL A 60 6.77 0.91 8.00
CA VAL A 60 5.40 0.39 8.08
C VAL A 60 4.73 0.01 6.76
N ALA A 61 5.30 0.37 5.63
CA ALA A 61 4.74 0.03 4.32
C ALA A 61 5.35 -1.26 3.79
N LYS A 62 4.54 -2.03 3.07
CA LYS A 62 5.04 -3.19 2.35
C LYS A 62 4.55 -3.16 0.90
N VAL A 63 5.38 -3.64 0.00
CA VAL A 63 5.10 -3.74 -1.43
C VAL A 63 5.20 -5.21 -1.82
N PHE A 64 4.21 -5.70 -2.53
CA PHE A 64 4.16 -7.10 -2.93
C PHE A 64 3.36 -7.27 -4.21
N THR A 65 3.51 -8.45 -4.81
CA THR A 65 2.78 -8.77 -6.03
C THR A 65 1.47 -9.45 -5.72
N VAL A 66 0.44 -9.12 -6.50
CA VAL A 66 -0.86 -9.79 -6.47
C VAL A 66 -1.18 -10.14 -7.91
N ARG A 67 -1.05 -11.43 -8.26
CA ARG A 67 -1.22 -11.91 -9.65
C ARG A 67 -0.31 -11.14 -10.60
N GLU A 68 -0.85 -10.50 -11.61
CA GLU A 68 -0.10 -9.76 -12.63
C GLU A 68 0.06 -8.28 -12.29
N ASN A 69 -0.03 -7.94 -11.02
CA ASN A 69 0.04 -6.55 -10.60
C ASN A 69 0.80 -6.39 -9.28
N THR A 70 1.00 -5.14 -8.86
CA THR A 70 1.77 -4.80 -7.67
C THR A 70 0.93 -3.92 -6.77
N TRP A 71 0.98 -4.20 -5.48
CA TRP A 71 0.23 -3.47 -4.45
C TRP A 71 1.20 -2.92 -3.40
N ALA A 72 0.82 -1.81 -2.81
CA ALA A 72 1.48 -1.29 -1.61
C ALA A 72 0.45 -1.13 -0.50
N THR A 73 0.81 -1.52 0.71
CA THR A 73 -0.09 -1.40 1.86
C THR A 73 0.65 -0.87 3.08
N VAL A 74 -0.11 -0.21 3.95
CA VAL A 74 0.27 0.01 5.34
C VAL A 74 -0.75 -0.73 6.18
N GLU A 75 -0.29 -1.65 7.01
CA GLU A 75 -1.15 -2.43 7.91
C GLU A 75 -0.71 -2.15 9.34
N ILE A 76 -1.65 -1.70 10.17
CA ILE A 76 -1.28 -1.16 11.46
C ILE A 76 -2.37 -1.41 12.50
N PHE A 77 -1.94 -1.60 13.74
CA PHE A 77 -2.84 -1.58 14.88
C PHE A 77 -2.93 -0.17 15.42
N SER A 78 -4.13 0.26 15.75
CA SER A 78 -4.37 1.57 16.34
C SER A 78 -5.15 1.41 17.64
N SER A 79 -4.85 2.25 18.62
CA SER A 79 -5.52 2.18 19.93
C SER A 79 -6.98 2.65 19.87
N SER A 80 -7.37 3.37 18.81
CA SER A 80 -8.74 3.88 18.67
C SER A 80 -8.95 4.39 17.25
N VAL A 81 -10.22 4.63 16.89
CA VAL A 81 -10.58 5.27 15.62
C VAL A 81 -9.96 6.66 15.50
N ASP A 82 -9.97 7.42 16.60
CA ASP A 82 -9.37 8.76 16.62
C ASP A 82 -7.86 8.70 16.30
N ASN A 83 -7.14 7.75 16.89
CA ASN A 83 -5.73 7.57 16.61
C ASN A 83 -5.49 7.11 15.18
N ALA A 84 -6.35 6.26 14.63
CA ALA A 84 -6.28 5.85 13.25
C ALA A 84 -6.38 7.07 12.31
N GLN A 85 -7.29 7.98 12.60
CA GLN A 85 -7.43 9.21 11.82
C GLN A 85 -6.16 10.07 11.88
N LYS A 86 -5.54 10.17 13.07
CA LYS A 86 -4.31 10.95 13.24
C LYS A 86 -3.14 10.41 12.46
N ILE A 87 -3.05 9.09 12.31
CA ILE A 87 -1.93 8.46 11.60
C ILE A 87 -2.21 8.21 10.12
N PHE A 88 -3.42 8.51 9.66
CA PHE A 88 -3.81 8.27 8.28
C PHE A 88 -2.91 9.01 7.29
N SER A 89 -2.67 10.30 7.49
CA SER A 89 -1.81 11.09 6.60
C SER A 89 -0.40 10.52 6.53
N ARG A 90 0.14 10.07 7.67
CA ARG A 90 1.46 9.44 7.70
C ARG A 90 1.46 8.11 6.96
N SER A 91 0.36 7.36 7.05
CA SER A 91 0.22 6.09 6.32
C SER A 91 0.24 6.32 4.82
N VAL A 92 -0.49 7.32 4.33
CA VAL A 92 -0.48 7.67 2.90
C VAL A 92 0.91 8.13 2.47
N SER A 93 1.60 8.94 3.29
CA SER A 93 2.96 9.38 2.99
C SER A 93 3.93 8.20 2.93
N ALA A 94 3.78 7.22 3.82
CA ALA A 94 4.60 6.01 3.80
C ALA A 94 4.35 5.20 2.52
N LEU A 95 3.09 5.08 2.07
CA LEU A 95 2.77 4.42 0.81
C LEU A 95 3.39 5.15 -0.37
N GLN A 96 3.30 6.47 -0.41
CA GLN A 96 3.88 7.26 -1.49
C GLN A 96 5.39 7.10 -1.55
N THR A 97 6.06 7.06 -0.39
CA THR A 97 7.50 6.83 -0.30
C THR A 97 7.85 5.43 -0.80
N ALA A 98 7.11 4.41 -0.39
CA ALA A 98 7.35 3.04 -0.83
C ALA A 98 7.18 2.88 -2.34
N VAL A 99 6.14 3.48 -2.90
CA VAL A 99 5.89 3.44 -4.34
C VAL A 99 7.00 4.16 -5.10
N ARG A 100 7.48 5.29 -4.59
CA ARG A 100 8.59 6.03 -5.20
C ARG A 100 9.88 5.22 -5.17
N THR A 101 10.20 4.62 -4.03
CA THR A 101 11.39 3.76 -3.91
C THR A 101 11.31 2.59 -4.89
N PHE A 102 10.14 1.98 -5.00
CA PHE A 102 9.90 0.90 -5.96
C PHE A 102 10.14 1.38 -7.40
N ALA A 103 9.52 2.50 -7.78
CA ALA A 103 9.63 3.04 -9.13
C ALA A 103 11.06 3.44 -9.48
N ASP A 104 11.78 4.04 -8.53
CA ASP A 104 13.19 4.40 -8.73
C ASP A 104 14.04 3.16 -8.99
N GLU A 105 13.78 2.07 -8.28
CA GLU A 105 14.48 0.81 -8.49
C GLU A 105 14.15 0.20 -9.86
N MET A 106 12.88 0.26 -10.26
CA MET A 106 12.47 -0.27 -11.57
C MET A 106 13.09 0.52 -12.73
N ASN A 107 13.26 1.83 -12.55
CA ASN A 107 13.74 2.73 -13.58
C ASN A 107 15.26 2.96 -13.51
N GLY A 108 15.90 2.43 -12.51
CA GLY A 108 17.34 2.61 -12.25
C GLY A 108 18.26 1.59 -12.93
#